data_6225050616972d21c70f4b70ea698102
#
_entry.id   6225050616972d21c70f4b70ea698102
#
_cell.length_a   1.000
_cell.length_b   1.000
_cell.length_c   1.000
_cell.angle_alpha   90.00
_cell.angle_beta   90.00
_cell.angle_gamma   90.00
#
_symmetry.space_group_name_H-M   'P 1'
#
loop_
_entity.id
_entity.type
_entity.pdbx_description
1 polymer ?
#
loop_
_entity_poly.entity_id
_entity_poly.type
_entity_poly.pdbx_seq_one_letter_code
_entity_poly.pdbx_strand_id
1 'polypeptide(L)'
;MRVLLTGATGLLGGELLKLLVAGGHEVRCLLRPGSPNASRLEGKQVEVRHGDASDEEDLVGASGGMDALLHVAGIEYSPAVVRAAGRAGVGRLVVVGSTSVHSAYAFRSGPRLKMEEVVRASGLAWTIVRPTMIYGSERDRNVHRLLRFLDRWPVFPMFGPGTNLWQPVYHEDCARGVLETLGRPESVHRSYDLPGAEPLMYLDLVRMAAAALGRDPRVVRLPIEPVRRTLVAAERLRLPLPIDSGQVERLREDKAYPYEDAGRDLGYAPRPFREGVALEVARLREVGMLRL
;
A
#
# COMPACT_ATOMS: atom_id res chain seq x y z
N MET A 1 -17.05 -2.97 17.41
CA MET A 1 -16.78 -1.53 17.25
C MET A 1 -17.44 -1.04 15.99
N ARG A 2 -17.88 0.24 15.98
CA ARG A 2 -18.33 0.94 14.77
C ARG A 2 -17.13 1.63 14.14
N VAL A 3 -16.78 1.24 12.92
CA VAL A 3 -15.56 1.69 12.25
C VAL A 3 -15.89 2.41 10.97
N LEU A 4 -15.44 3.66 10.83
CA LEU A 4 -15.40 4.34 9.53
C LEU A 4 -14.14 3.90 8.77
N LEU A 5 -14.34 3.36 7.57
CA LEU A 5 -13.25 2.97 6.67
C LEU A 5 -13.26 3.87 5.43
N THR A 6 -12.18 4.60 5.20
CA THR A 6 -11.95 5.29 3.92
C THR A 6 -11.08 4.44 3.01
N GLY A 7 -11.26 4.54 1.70
CA GLY A 7 -10.48 3.77 0.74
C GLY A 7 -10.85 2.28 0.64
N ALA A 8 -12.04 1.89 1.09
CA ALA A 8 -12.55 0.51 1.10
C ALA A 8 -12.52 -0.19 -0.26
N THR A 9 -12.56 0.55 -1.37
CA THR A 9 -12.53 -0.01 -2.73
C THR A 9 -11.13 -0.28 -3.27
N GLY A 10 -10.08 0.13 -2.54
CA GLY A 10 -8.67 -0.12 -2.86
C GLY A 10 -8.23 -1.56 -2.56
N LEU A 11 -6.95 -1.87 -2.85
CA LEU A 11 -6.36 -3.19 -2.56
C LEU A 11 -6.38 -3.47 -1.05
N LEU A 12 -5.68 -2.65 -0.27
CA LEU A 12 -5.60 -2.79 1.18
C LEU A 12 -6.96 -2.56 1.86
N GLY A 13 -7.69 -1.50 1.48
CA GLY A 13 -8.98 -1.18 2.08
C GLY A 13 -10.04 -2.26 1.85
N GLY A 14 -10.02 -2.90 0.68
CA GLY A 14 -10.93 -4.02 0.39
C GLY A 14 -10.63 -5.27 1.24
N GLU A 15 -9.36 -5.50 1.57
CA GLU A 15 -8.98 -6.61 2.45
C GLU A 15 -9.32 -6.31 3.92
N LEU A 16 -9.03 -5.06 4.36
CA LEU A 16 -9.45 -4.59 5.67
C LEU A 16 -10.97 -4.68 5.86
N LEU A 17 -11.73 -4.33 4.84
CA LEU A 17 -13.20 -4.45 4.89
C LEU A 17 -13.65 -5.89 5.16
N LYS A 18 -13.06 -6.87 4.47
CA LYS A 18 -13.36 -8.29 4.70
C LYS A 18 -13.05 -8.70 6.13
N LEU A 19 -11.87 -8.32 6.63
CA LEU A 19 -11.43 -8.67 7.98
C LEU A 19 -12.29 -7.99 9.06
N LEU A 20 -12.66 -6.72 8.88
CA LEU A 20 -13.53 -6.00 9.81
C LEU A 20 -14.91 -6.65 9.90
N VAL A 21 -15.53 -6.96 8.75
CA VAL A 21 -16.84 -7.61 8.73
C VAL A 21 -16.77 -9.02 9.34
N ALA A 22 -15.75 -9.80 9.00
CA ALA A 22 -15.54 -11.14 9.58
C ALA A 22 -15.28 -11.08 11.09
N GLY A 23 -14.66 -10.01 11.59
CA GLY A 23 -14.44 -9.74 13.02
C GLY A 23 -15.67 -9.19 13.74
N GLY A 24 -16.84 -9.10 13.10
CA GLY A 24 -18.09 -8.64 13.71
C GLY A 24 -18.14 -7.12 13.99
N HIS A 25 -17.34 -6.32 13.29
CA HIS A 25 -17.40 -4.87 13.37
C HIS A 25 -18.55 -4.32 12.51
N GLU A 26 -19.19 -3.27 12.98
CA GLU A 26 -20.10 -2.46 12.18
C GLU A 26 -19.26 -1.50 11.33
N VAL A 27 -19.29 -1.65 10.00
CA VAL A 27 -18.43 -0.88 9.11
C VAL A 27 -19.24 0.12 8.30
N ARG A 28 -18.84 1.37 8.38
CA ARG A 28 -19.27 2.43 7.46
C ARG A 28 -18.12 2.73 6.50
N CYS A 29 -18.41 2.73 5.20
CA CYS A 29 -17.44 3.04 4.15
C CYS A 29 -17.70 4.44 3.58
N LEU A 30 -16.70 5.33 3.58
CA LEU A 30 -16.77 6.58 2.81
C LEU A 30 -16.42 6.29 1.36
N LEU A 31 -17.37 6.53 0.47
CA LEU A 31 -17.24 6.28 -0.97
C LEU A 31 -17.41 7.59 -1.74
N ARG A 32 -16.39 7.95 -2.52
CA ARG A 32 -16.46 9.14 -3.37
C ARG A 32 -17.57 9.02 -4.41
N PRO A 33 -18.42 10.05 -4.59
CA PRO A 33 -19.43 10.07 -5.65
C PRO A 33 -18.79 9.79 -7.03
N GLY A 34 -19.45 8.95 -7.83
CA GLY A 34 -18.93 8.57 -9.15
C GLY A 34 -17.71 7.65 -9.13
N SER A 35 -17.37 7.03 -8.00
CA SER A 35 -16.26 6.09 -7.93
C SER A 35 -16.44 4.92 -8.91
N PRO A 36 -15.49 4.65 -9.82
CA PRO A 36 -15.61 3.55 -10.77
C PRO A 36 -15.57 2.17 -10.10
N ASN A 37 -15.25 2.12 -8.82
CA ASN A 37 -15.14 0.90 -8.04
C ASN A 37 -16.29 0.73 -7.02
N ALA A 38 -17.39 1.50 -7.16
CA ALA A 38 -18.54 1.46 -6.24
C ALA A 38 -19.13 0.05 -6.11
N SER A 39 -19.23 -0.69 -7.22
CA SER A 39 -19.75 -2.07 -7.26
C SER A 39 -19.02 -3.05 -6.34
N ARG A 40 -17.80 -2.73 -5.91
CA ARG A 40 -17.05 -3.58 -4.95
C ARG A 40 -17.65 -3.61 -3.55
N LEU A 41 -18.53 -2.66 -3.23
CA LEU A 41 -19.24 -2.60 -1.95
C LEU A 41 -20.65 -3.19 -2.04
N GLU A 42 -21.16 -3.47 -3.24
CA GLU A 42 -22.48 -4.06 -3.44
C GLU A 42 -22.58 -5.44 -2.79
N GLY A 43 -23.71 -5.71 -2.15
CA GLY A 43 -23.97 -6.98 -1.45
C GLY A 43 -23.15 -7.20 -0.17
N LYS A 44 -22.33 -6.25 0.26
CA LYS A 44 -21.59 -6.36 1.53
C LYS A 44 -22.43 -5.81 2.69
N GLN A 45 -22.26 -6.40 3.86
CA GLN A 45 -22.92 -5.96 5.10
C GLN A 45 -22.22 -4.72 5.67
N VAL A 46 -22.37 -3.58 4.97
CA VAL A 46 -21.73 -2.32 5.34
C VAL A 46 -22.65 -1.14 5.05
N GLU A 47 -22.55 -0.08 5.85
CA GLU A 47 -23.15 1.20 5.53
C GLU A 47 -22.26 1.97 4.55
N VAL A 48 -22.82 2.48 3.46
CA VAL A 48 -22.09 3.32 2.50
C VAL A 48 -22.55 4.76 2.66
N ARG A 49 -21.59 5.65 2.95
CA ARG A 49 -21.79 7.11 2.91
C ARG A 49 -21.05 7.67 1.70
N HIS A 50 -21.75 8.48 0.92
CA HIS A 50 -21.14 9.19 -0.19
C HIS A 50 -20.48 10.47 0.30
N GLY A 51 -19.21 10.69 -0.11
CA GLY A 51 -18.43 11.86 0.26
C GLY A 51 -16.96 11.72 -0.14
N ASP A 52 -16.21 12.81 -0.11
CA ASP A 52 -14.79 12.87 -0.44
C ASP A 52 -13.94 12.99 0.84
N ALA A 53 -12.87 12.18 0.92
CA ALA A 53 -11.94 12.22 2.05
C ALA A 53 -11.09 13.51 2.11
N SER A 54 -11.13 14.35 1.08
CA SER A 54 -10.56 15.70 1.09
C SER A 54 -11.49 16.74 1.71
N ASP A 55 -12.79 16.45 1.82
CA ASP A 55 -13.82 17.33 2.40
C ASP A 55 -14.03 17.01 3.88
N GLU A 56 -13.88 18.03 4.73
CA GLU A 56 -14.01 17.89 6.17
C GLU A 56 -15.46 17.61 6.60
N GLU A 57 -16.44 18.26 5.97
CA GLU A 57 -17.85 18.09 6.34
C GLU A 57 -18.37 16.70 5.97
N ASP A 58 -17.96 16.19 4.81
CA ASP A 58 -18.25 14.82 4.40
C ASP A 58 -17.68 13.80 5.42
N LEU A 59 -16.44 14.04 5.85
CA LEU A 59 -15.80 13.21 6.86
C LEU A 59 -16.46 13.32 8.24
N VAL A 60 -16.85 14.52 8.67
CA VAL A 60 -17.59 14.72 9.94
C VAL A 60 -18.91 13.96 9.90
N GLY A 61 -19.69 14.14 8.83
CA GLY A 61 -20.96 13.43 8.64
C GLY A 61 -20.79 11.91 8.61
N ALA A 62 -19.72 11.41 7.99
CA ALA A 62 -19.42 9.98 7.97
C ALA A 62 -18.89 9.45 9.30
N SER A 63 -18.19 10.27 10.08
CA SER A 63 -17.57 9.89 11.36
C SER A 63 -18.57 9.90 12.52
N GLY A 64 -19.74 10.54 12.37
CA GLY A 64 -20.74 10.63 13.44
C GLY A 64 -21.13 9.26 13.99
N GLY A 65 -20.95 9.08 15.30
CA GLY A 65 -21.26 7.85 16.01
C GLY A 65 -20.29 6.69 15.78
N MET A 66 -19.13 6.92 15.16
CA MET A 66 -18.10 5.88 14.98
C MET A 66 -17.14 5.85 16.17
N ASP A 67 -16.74 4.65 16.56
CA ASP A 67 -15.77 4.45 17.65
C ASP A 67 -14.34 4.65 17.14
N ALA A 68 -14.09 4.29 15.87
CA ALA A 68 -12.78 4.39 15.22
C ALA A 68 -12.88 4.88 13.77
N LEU A 69 -11.84 5.58 13.30
CA LEU A 69 -11.64 5.95 11.91
C LEU A 69 -10.35 5.27 11.39
N LEU A 70 -10.52 4.41 10.38
CA LEU A 70 -9.45 3.74 9.68
C LEU A 70 -9.25 4.38 8.30
N HIS A 71 -8.22 5.24 8.20
CA HIS A 71 -7.98 6.05 7.01
C HIS A 71 -6.94 5.40 6.07
N VAL A 72 -7.41 4.88 4.92
CA VAL A 72 -6.61 4.19 3.91
C VAL A 72 -6.62 4.91 2.56
N ALA A 73 -7.45 5.92 2.39
CA ALA A 73 -7.65 6.60 1.10
C ALA A 73 -6.42 7.41 0.62
N GLY A 74 -5.52 7.80 1.53
CA GLY A 74 -4.30 8.53 1.21
C GLY A 74 -3.90 9.50 2.32
N ILE A 75 -2.64 9.46 2.74
CA ILE A 75 -2.13 10.27 3.86
C ILE A 75 -2.24 11.78 3.61
N GLU A 76 -2.32 12.21 2.36
CA GLU A 76 -2.50 13.61 1.95
C GLU A 76 -3.77 14.25 2.50
N TYR A 77 -4.78 13.45 2.84
CA TYR A 77 -6.04 13.93 3.43
C TYR A 77 -5.99 14.07 4.95
N SER A 78 -4.85 13.79 5.59
CA SER A 78 -4.69 13.84 7.05
C SER A 78 -5.21 15.13 7.70
N PRO A 79 -5.04 16.35 7.14
CA PRO A 79 -5.58 17.56 7.75
C PRO A 79 -7.11 17.54 7.90
N ALA A 80 -7.85 17.12 6.88
CA ALA A 80 -9.31 17.00 6.94
C ALA A 80 -9.73 15.85 7.88
N VAL A 81 -9.05 14.72 7.79
CA VAL A 81 -9.29 13.50 8.60
C VAL A 81 -9.15 13.80 10.09
N VAL A 82 -8.07 14.47 10.50
CA VAL A 82 -7.80 14.80 11.90
C VAL A 82 -8.86 15.75 12.45
N ARG A 83 -9.21 16.83 11.72
CA ARG A 83 -10.22 17.78 12.17
C ARG A 83 -11.59 17.12 12.26
N ALA A 84 -11.97 16.32 11.27
CA ALA A 84 -13.24 15.60 11.27
C ALA A 84 -13.34 14.59 12.41
N ALA A 85 -12.29 13.80 12.65
CA ALA A 85 -12.23 12.84 13.76
C ALA A 85 -12.38 13.55 15.12
N GLY A 86 -11.69 14.68 15.31
CA GLY A 86 -11.79 15.48 16.53
C GLY A 86 -13.20 16.06 16.73
N ARG A 87 -13.81 16.65 15.69
CA ARG A 87 -15.18 17.23 15.74
C ARG A 87 -16.25 16.17 15.99
N ALA A 88 -16.08 14.98 15.42
CA ALA A 88 -17.02 13.86 15.59
C ALA A 88 -16.81 13.06 16.89
N GLY A 89 -15.75 13.35 17.66
CA GLY A 89 -15.45 12.65 18.90
C GLY A 89 -15.01 11.20 18.70
N VAL A 90 -14.31 10.89 17.58
CA VAL A 90 -13.81 9.55 17.28
C VAL A 90 -12.73 9.18 18.29
N GLY A 91 -12.92 8.05 19.00
CA GLY A 91 -12.00 7.61 20.06
C GLY A 91 -10.66 7.03 19.56
N ARG A 92 -10.60 6.56 18.32
CA ARG A 92 -9.42 5.89 17.74
C ARG A 92 -9.18 6.29 16.29
N LEU A 93 -7.97 6.73 15.96
CA LEU A 93 -7.58 7.10 14.59
C LEU A 93 -6.42 6.20 14.13
N VAL A 94 -6.59 5.48 13.04
CA VAL A 94 -5.52 4.74 12.37
C VAL A 94 -5.33 5.29 10.96
N VAL A 95 -4.11 5.73 10.64
CA VAL A 95 -3.78 6.33 9.33
C VAL A 95 -2.77 5.46 8.62
N VAL A 96 -3.09 5.07 7.39
CA VAL A 96 -2.16 4.34 6.53
C VAL A 96 -1.34 5.33 5.70
N GLY A 97 -0.05 5.39 6.00
CA GLY A 97 0.97 6.13 5.27
C GLY A 97 1.75 5.24 4.29
N SER A 98 3.07 5.39 4.29
CA SER A 98 3.98 4.59 3.45
C SER A 98 5.40 4.70 3.98
N THR A 99 6.19 3.63 3.88
CA THR A 99 7.63 3.64 4.17
C THR A 99 8.44 4.63 3.31
N SER A 100 7.84 5.24 2.29
CA SER A 100 8.48 6.32 1.53
C SER A 100 8.77 7.59 2.34
N VAL A 101 8.30 7.69 3.60
CA VAL A 101 8.77 8.71 4.55
C VAL A 101 10.27 8.58 4.87
N HIS A 102 10.82 7.37 4.73
CA HIS A 102 12.24 7.09 4.94
C HIS A 102 13.10 7.30 3.69
N SER A 103 12.49 7.72 2.56
CA SER A 103 13.21 7.95 1.31
C SER A 103 14.25 9.06 1.48
N ALA A 104 15.48 8.81 0.98
CA ALA A 104 16.53 9.83 0.91
C ALA A 104 16.15 11.00 -0.03
N TYR A 105 15.18 10.81 -0.90
CA TYR A 105 14.69 11.84 -1.81
C TYR A 105 13.64 12.71 -1.14
N ALA A 106 14.02 13.95 -0.77
CA ALA A 106 13.16 14.89 -0.02
C ALA A 106 11.81 15.18 -0.71
N PHE A 107 11.74 15.15 -2.05
CA PHE A 107 10.48 15.33 -2.78
C PHE A 107 9.48 14.19 -2.53
N ARG A 108 9.95 13.03 -2.05
CA ARG A 108 9.11 11.88 -1.69
C ARG A 108 8.76 11.86 -0.21
N SER A 109 9.77 11.99 0.65
CA SER A 109 9.61 11.92 2.11
C SER A 109 8.95 13.18 2.67
N GLY A 110 9.35 14.36 2.23
CA GLY A 110 8.93 15.63 2.81
C GLY A 110 7.40 15.83 2.88
N PRO A 111 6.64 15.68 1.79
CA PRO A 111 5.19 15.82 1.84
C PRO A 111 4.53 14.84 2.82
N ARG A 112 5.01 13.60 2.88
CA ARG A 112 4.44 12.56 3.76
C ARG A 112 4.76 12.81 5.22
N LEU A 113 6.00 13.22 5.52
CA LEU A 113 6.41 13.59 6.88
C LEU A 113 5.52 14.72 7.44
N LYS A 114 5.24 15.75 6.63
CA LYS A 114 4.34 16.84 7.01
C LYS A 114 2.94 16.32 7.36
N MET A 115 2.42 15.36 6.61
CA MET A 115 1.10 14.79 6.90
C MET A 115 1.11 13.92 8.17
N GLU A 116 2.19 13.19 8.42
CA GLU A 116 2.35 12.46 9.68
C GLU A 116 2.47 13.40 10.89
N GLU A 117 3.16 14.54 10.74
CA GLU A 117 3.24 15.57 11.79
C GLU A 117 1.84 16.09 12.15
N VAL A 118 0.97 16.33 11.17
CA VAL A 118 -0.43 16.72 11.42
C VAL A 118 -1.16 15.66 12.25
N VAL A 119 -0.97 14.38 11.94
CA VAL A 119 -1.58 13.28 12.71
C VAL A 119 -1.02 13.24 14.14
N ARG A 120 0.31 13.35 14.30
CA ARG A 120 0.96 13.33 15.63
C ARG A 120 0.55 14.50 16.51
N ALA A 121 0.35 15.67 15.92
CA ALA A 121 -0.06 16.89 16.64
C ALA A 121 -1.57 16.92 16.96
N SER A 122 -2.36 15.94 16.54
CA SER A 122 -3.83 15.97 16.61
C SER A 122 -4.42 15.87 18.03
N GLY A 123 -3.67 15.35 18.99
CA GLY A 123 -4.17 15.01 20.33
C GLY A 123 -5.12 13.80 20.36
N LEU A 124 -5.40 13.16 19.24
CA LEU A 124 -6.24 11.96 19.15
C LEU A 124 -5.44 10.71 19.58
N ALA A 125 -6.13 9.62 19.90
CA ALA A 125 -5.50 8.30 20.08
C ALA A 125 -5.13 7.73 18.69
N TRP A 126 -4.05 8.23 18.09
CA TRP A 126 -3.64 7.89 16.73
C TRP A 126 -2.65 6.72 16.67
N THR A 127 -2.66 6.01 15.53
CA THR A 127 -1.55 5.15 15.05
C THR A 127 -1.30 5.44 13.59
N ILE A 128 -0.03 5.49 13.19
CA ILE A 128 0.39 5.57 11.79
C ILE A 128 0.98 4.22 11.38
N VAL A 129 0.50 3.68 10.26
CA VAL A 129 1.00 2.42 9.71
C VAL A 129 1.60 2.68 8.34
N ARG A 130 2.82 2.21 8.11
CA ARG A 130 3.58 2.48 6.88
C ARG A 130 3.90 1.18 6.15
N PRO A 131 3.02 0.71 5.27
CA PRO A 131 3.35 -0.45 4.44
C PRO A 131 4.46 -0.10 3.44
N THR A 132 5.21 -1.12 3.05
CA THR A 132 6.06 -1.11 1.87
C THR A 132 5.22 -1.29 0.60
N MET A 133 5.79 -1.82 -0.46
CA MET A 133 5.07 -2.13 -1.69
C MET A 133 4.07 -3.26 -1.45
N ILE A 134 2.78 -2.93 -1.40
CA ILE A 134 1.71 -3.91 -1.21
C ILE A 134 1.47 -4.64 -2.55
N TYR A 135 1.37 -5.98 -2.49
CA TYR A 135 1.12 -6.83 -3.65
C TYR A 135 0.13 -7.96 -3.31
N GLY A 136 -0.28 -8.76 -4.31
CA GLY A 136 -1.04 -9.99 -4.10
C GLY A 136 -2.32 -10.11 -4.92
N SER A 137 -2.62 -9.19 -5.84
CA SER A 137 -3.78 -9.33 -6.71
C SER A 137 -3.67 -8.49 -7.99
N GLU A 138 -4.63 -8.66 -8.89
CA GLU A 138 -4.79 -7.84 -10.10
C GLU A 138 -4.92 -6.32 -9.83
N ARG A 139 -5.08 -5.92 -8.57
CA ARG A 139 -5.26 -4.53 -8.17
C ARG A 139 -3.96 -3.83 -7.76
N ASP A 140 -2.90 -4.56 -7.47
CA ASP A 140 -1.61 -3.94 -7.21
C ASP A 140 -1.07 -3.31 -8.50
N ARG A 141 -0.05 -2.45 -8.39
CA ARG A 141 0.48 -1.72 -9.54
C ARG A 141 1.90 -2.13 -9.90
N ASN A 142 2.44 -3.11 -9.21
CA ASN A 142 3.86 -3.44 -9.27
C ASN A 142 4.10 -4.91 -9.60
N VAL A 143 3.82 -5.82 -8.66
CA VAL A 143 4.16 -7.24 -8.82
C VAL A 143 3.31 -7.89 -9.90
N HIS A 144 2.01 -7.58 -10.01
CA HIS A 144 1.20 -8.13 -11.10
C HIS A 144 1.70 -7.71 -12.49
N ARG A 145 2.24 -6.47 -12.63
CA ARG A 145 2.83 -6.01 -13.90
C ARG A 145 4.13 -6.74 -14.21
N LEU A 146 4.95 -6.97 -13.16
CA LEU A 146 6.16 -7.79 -13.30
C LEU A 146 5.79 -9.21 -13.74
N LEU A 147 4.82 -9.85 -13.09
CA LEU A 147 4.36 -11.19 -13.44
C LEU A 147 3.84 -11.26 -14.88
N ARG A 148 3.01 -10.31 -15.30
CA ARG A 148 2.52 -10.23 -16.68
C ARG A 148 3.64 -10.01 -17.69
N PHE A 149 4.66 -9.24 -17.35
CA PHE A 149 5.83 -9.04 -18.19
C PHE A 149 6.61 -10.34 -18.33
N LEU A 150 6.92 -11.00 -17.21
CA LEU A 150 7.66 -12.26 -17.17
C LEU A 150 6.93 -13.43 -17.86
N ASP A 151 5.60 -13.44 -17.80
CA ASP A 151 4.78 -14.41 -18.50
C ASP A 151 4.83 -14.24 -20.04
N ARG A 152 4.97 -12.99 -20.50
CA ARG A 152 4.94 -12.66 -21.94
C ARG A 152 6.31 -12.70 -22.60
N TRP A 153 7.39 -12.29 -21.91
CA TRP A 153 8.67 -12.06 -22.51
C TRP A 153 9.77 -12.95 -21.94
N PRO A 154 10.59 -13.59 -22.81
CA PRO A 154 11.68 -14.48 -22.36
C PRO A 154 12.92 -13.71 -21.92
N VAL A 155 12.91 -12.38 -22.02
CA VAL A 155 14.02 -11.50 -21.64
C VAL A 155 13.52 -10.44 -20.67
N PHE A 156 14.26 -10.24 -19.58
CA PHE A 156 13.97 -9.21 -18.59
C PHE A 156 15.07 -8.13 -18.59
N PRO A 157 14.74 -6.85 -18.92
CA PRO A 157 15.67 -5.74 -18.84
C PRO A 157 15.85 -5.32 -17.37
N MET A 158 17.03 -5.55 -16.82
CA MET A 158 17.39 -5.13 -15.46
C MET A 158 18.18 -3.83 -15.50
N PHE A 159 17.60 -2.76 -14.94
CA PHE A 159 18.29 -1.47 -14.83
C PHE A 159 19.26 -1.49 -13.64
N GLY A 160 20.56 -1.46 -13.94
CA GLY A 160 21.63 -1.56 -12.95
C GLY A 160 21.94 -3.00 -12.53
N PRO A 161 22.62 -3.17 -11.39
CA PRO A 161 23.10 -4.49 -10.93
C PRO A 161 21.96 -5.38 -10.38
N GLY A 162 20.84 -4.78 -9.97
CA GLY A 162 19.72 -5.47 -9.32
C GLY A 162 19.99 -5.89 -7.87
N THR A 163 20.97 -5.25 -7.21
CA THR A 163 21.38 -5.55 -5.83
C THR A 163 20.64 -4.72 -4.78
N ASN A 164 19.94 -3.68 -5.20
CA ASN A 164 19.11 -2.87 -4.31
C ASN A 164 18.03 -3.73 -3.65
N LEU A 165 17.76 -3.45 -2.38
CA LEU A 165 16.85 -4.23 -1.56
C LEU A 165 15.39 -3.79 -1.73
N TRP A 166 14.51 -4.78 -1.78
CA TRP A 166 13.06 -4.62 -1.81
C TRP A 166 12.42 -5.55 -0.78
N GLN A 167 11.36 -5.10 -0.15
CA GLN A 167 10.68 -5.87 0.89
C GLN A 167 9.16 -5.74 0.74
N PRO A 168 8.60 -6.28 -0.37
CA PRO A 168 7.17 -6.17 -0.65
C PRO A 168 6.35 -6.97 0.36
N VAL A 169 5.19 -6.42 0.75
CA VAL A 169 4.26 -7.03 1.70
C VAL A 169 3.01 -7.55 1.00
N TYR A 170 2.60 -8.77 1.34
CA TYR A 170 1.35 -9.34 0.83
C TYR A 170 0.15 -8.63 1.44
N HIS A 171 -0.87 -8.32 0.62
CA HIS A 171 -1.98 -7.44 1.02
C HIS A 171 -2.74 -7.92 2.25
N GLU A 172 -2.94 -9.24 2.41
CA GLU A 172 -3.62 -9.80 3.58
C GLU A 172 -2.80 -9.63 4.86
N ASP A 173 -1.47 -9.82 4.79
CA ASP A 173 -0.60 -9.68 5.95
C ASP A 173 -0.54 -8.22 6.39
N CYS A 174 -0.44 -7.29 5.42
CA CYS A 174 -0.53 -5.87 5.67
C CYS A 174 -1.88 -5.50 6.32
N ALA A 175 -2.98 -6.03 5.80
CA ALA A 175 -4.32 -5.76 6.35
C ALA A 175 -4.47 -6.28 7.77
N ARG A 176 -3.96 -7.49 8.07
CA ARG A 176 -3.94 -8.02 9.45
C ARG A 176 -3.16 -7.10 10.38
N GLY A 177 -1.94 -6.70 10.00
CA GLY A 177 -1.13 -5.78 10.81
C GLY A 177 -1.82 -4.45 11.08
N VAL A 178 -2.53 -3.88 10.09
CA VAL A 178 -3.33 -2.66 10.28
C VAL A 178 -4.51 -2.92 11.21
N LEU A 179 -5.23 -4.02 11.05
CA LEU A 179 -6.40 -4.35 11.89
C LEU A 179 -6.02 -4.51 13.37
N GLU A 180 -4.89 -5.16 13.66
CA GLU A 180 -4.40 -5.35 15.02
C GLU A 180 -4.24 -4.03 15.78
N THR A 181 -3.91 -2.93 15.08
CA THR A 181 -3.77 -1.62 15.73
C THR A 181 -5.06 -1.11 16.38
N LEU A 182 -6.23 -1.55 15.93
CA LEU A 182 -7.51 -1.10 16.50
C LEU A 182 -7.73 -1.62 17.92
N GLY A 183 -7.31 -2.86 18.19
CA GLY A 183 -7.53 -3.53 19.47
C GLY A 183 -6.35 -3.49 20.46
N ARG A 184 -5.22 -2.86 20.07
CA ARG A 184 -3.98 -2.84 20.85
C ARG A 184 -3.74 -1.46 21.48
N PRO A 185 -3.92 -1.29 22.79
CA PRO A 185 -3.60 -0.02 23.47
C PRO A 185 -2.13 0.41 23.29
N GLU A 186 -1.21 -0.56 23.19
CA GLU A 186 0.22 -0.35 22.98
C GLU A 186 0.52 0.38 21.66
N SER A 187 -0.39 0.32 20.70
CA SER A 187 -0.25 0.96 19.40
C SER A 187 -0.63 2.44 19.40
N VAL A 188 -1.25 2.95 20.48
CA VAL A 188 -1.63 4.36 20.59
C VAL A 188 -0.38 5.25 20.64
N HIS A 189 -0.39 6.31 19.85
CA HIS A 189 0.73 7.25 19.64
C HIS A 189 2.01 6.59 19.11
N ARG A 190 1.84 5.50 18.35
CA ARG A 190 2.94 4.78 17.69
C ARG A 190 2.87 4.85 16.18
N SER A 191 4.03 4.65 15.56
CA SER A 191 4.15 4.49 14.10
C SER A 191 4.85 3.17 13.84
N TYR A 192 4.27 2.34 12.94
CA TYR A 192 4.82 1.03 12.58
C TYR A 192 5.08 0.94 11.10
N ASP A 193 6.25 0.45 10.74
CA ASP A 193 6.53 0.00 9.38
C ASP A 193 6.01 -1.44 9.23
N LEU A 194 5.28 -1.72 8.14
CA LEU A 194 4.77 -3.05 7.81
C LEU A 194 5.37 -3.53 6.47
N PRO A 195 6.62 -3.98 6.47
CA PRO A 195 7.24 -4.58 5.30
C PRO A 195 6.87 -6.06 5.18
N GLY A 196 7.35 -6.72 4.09
CA GLY A 196 7.35 -8.19 3.98
C GLY A 196 8.36 -8.86 4.93
N ALA A 197 8.38 -10.18 4.94
CA ALA A 197 9.16 -10.96 5.90
C ALA A 197 10.68 -10.70 5.81
N GLU A 198 11.21 -10.62 4.60
CA GLU A 198 12.64 -10.44 4.38
C GLU A 198 12.94 -9.41 3.28
N PRO A 199 14.03 -8.63 3.42
CA PRO A 199 14.54 -7.83 2.33
C PRO A 199 15.18 -8.74 1.25
N LEU A 200 14.82 -8.54 -0.01
CA LEU A 200 15.30 -9.30 -1.16
C LEU A 200 16.05 -8.38 -2.11
N MET A 201 17.15 -8.85 -2.70
CA MET A 201 17.73 -8.18 -3.85
C MET A 201 16.70 -8.15 -4.99
N TYR A 202 16.62 -7.04 -5.72
CA TYR A 202 15.65 -6.91 -6.81
C TYR A 202 15.78 -8.02 -7.86
N LEU A 203 17.02 -8.46 -8.14
CA LEU A 203 17.27 -9.60 -9.01
C LEU A 203 16.64 -10.90 -8.49
N ASP A 204 16.74 -11.16 -7.18
CA ASP A 204 16.19 -12.38 -6.58
C ASP A 204 14.66 -12.32 -6.52
N LEU A 205 14.10 -11.14 -6.26
CA LEU A 205 12.66 -10.91 -6.37
C LEU A 205 12.13 -11.24 -7.78
N VAL A 206 12.83 -10.77 -8.83
CA VAL A 206 12.46 -11.07 -10.22
C VAL A 206 12.57 -12.56 -10.51
N ARG A 207 13.63 -13.23 -10.05
CA ARG A 207 13.81 -14.69 -10.22
C ARG A 207 12.74 -15.49 -9.49
N MET A 208 12.39 -15.11 -8.25
CA MET A 208 11.31 -15.75 -7.49
C MET A 208 9.97 -15.59 -8.19
N ALA A 209 9.68 -14.39 -8.72
CA ALA A 209 8.47 -14.13 -9.49
C ALA A 209 8.41 -14.97 -10.78
N ALA A 210 9.53 -15.10 -11.49
CA ALA A 210 9.64 -15.93 -12.68
C ALA A 210 9.47 -17.42 -12.34
N ALA A 211 10.11 -17.90 -11.28
CA ALA A 211 9.99 -19.29 -10.82
C ALA A 211 8.53 -19.65 -10.43
N ALA A 212 7.78 -18.73 -9.81
CA ALA A 212 6.37 -18.92 -9.50
C ALA A 212 5.49 -19.08 -10.75
N LEU A 213 5.91 -18.49 -11.89
CA LEU A 213 5.27 -18.67 -13.19
C LEU A 213 5.72 -19.95 -13.92
N GLY A 214 6.78 -20.64 -13.44
CA GLY A 214 7.46 -21.70 -14.17
C GLY A 214 8.29 -21.17 -15.36
N ARG A 215 8.82 -19.93 -15.25
CA ARG A 215 9.61 -19.25 -16.28
C ARG A 215 11.04 -19.06 -15.83
N ASP A 216 11.96 -18.99 -16.78
CA ASP A 216 13.38 -18.65 -16.55
C ASP A 216 13.83 -17.61 -17.61
N PRO A 217 13.51 -16.32 -17.41
CA PRO A 217 13.84 -15.29 -18.37
C PRO A 217 15.33 -14.96 -18.35
N ARG A 218 15.91 -14.71 -19.52
CA ARG A 218 17.27 -14.17 -19.62
C ARG A 218 17.28 -12.73 -19.09
N VAL A 219 18.01 -12.51 -18.01
CA VAL A 219 18.19 -11.15 -17.45
C VAL A 219 19.29 -10.42 -18.21
N VAL A 220 18.94 -9.29 -18.84
CA VAL A 220 19.86 -8.39 -19.55
C VAL A 220 20.05 -7.13 -18.72
N ARG A 221 21.27 -6.91 -18.21
CA ARG A 221 21.59 -5.71 -17.42
C ARG A 221 21.81 -4.51 -18.32
N LEU A 222 21.10 -3.43 -18.02
CA LEU A 222 21.21 -2.14 -18.70
C LEU A 222 21.81 -1.13 -17.73
N PRO A 223 22.83 -0.34 -18.14
CA PRO A 223 23.42 0.65 -17.26
C PRO A 223 22.42 1.77 -16.96
N ILE A 224 22.28 2.14 -15.69
CA ILE A 224 21.27 3.11 -15.22
C ILE A 224 21.49 4.50 -15.82
N GLU A 225 22.73 5.00 -15.85
CA GLU A 225 23.01 6.39 -16.25
C GLU A 225 22.64 6.72 -17.69
N PRO A 226 23.01 5.94 -18.71
CA PRO A 226 22.55 6.18 -20.08
C PRO A 226 21.02 6.15 -20.19
N VAL A 227 20.36 5.17 -19.56
CA VAL A 227 18.90 5.08 -19.57
C VAL A 227 18.26 6.31 -18.93
N ARG A 228 18.73 6.73 -17.76
CA ARG A 228 18.25 7.94 -17.08
C ARG A 228 18.40 9.19 -17.93
N ARG A 229 19.58 9.38 -18.56
CA ARG A 229 19.82 10.53 -19.45
C ARG A 229 18.87 10.56 -20.65
N THR A 230 18.63 9.39 -21.26
CA THR A 230 17.68 9.25 -22.37
C THR A 230 16.25 9.60 -21.92
N LEU A 231 15.83 9.10 -20.74
CA LEU A 231 14.51 9.41 -20.17
C LEU A 231 14.37 10.91 -19.87
N VAL A 232 15.35 11.54 -19.25
CA VAL A 232 15.35 13.00 -18.99
C VAL A 232 15.25 13.80 -20.30
N ALA A 233 15.97 13.40 -21.35
CA ALA A 233 15.88 14.06 -22.65
C ALA A 233 14.48 13.89 -23.27
N ALA A 234 13.92 12.69 -23.20
CA ALA A 234 12.58 12.41 -23.71
C ALA A 234 11.49 13.18 -22.92
N GLU A 235 11.62 13.30 -21.60
CA GLU A 235 10.72 14.10 -20.76
C GLU A 235 10.75 15.58 -21.14
N ARG A 236 11.95 16.13 -21.42
CA ARG A 236 12.10 17.51 -21.92
C ARG A 236 11.40 17.70 -23.26
N LEU A 237 11.42 16.69 -24.12
CA LEU A 237 10.73 16.67 -25.41
C LEU A 237 9.24 16.30 -25.28
N ARG A 238 8.72 16.09 -24.06
CA ARG A 238 7.34 15.68 -23.77
C ARG A 238 6.91 14.39 -24.49
N LEU A 239 7.85 13.48 -24.74
CA LEU A 239 7.56 12.18 -25.33
C LEU A 239 6.87 11.27 -24.30
N PRO A 240 5.74 10.63 -24.64
CA PRO A 240 5.06 9.70 -23.73
C PRO A 240 5.85 8.38 -23.63
N LEU A 241 6.56 8.21 -22.53
CA LEU A 241 7.27 6.96 -22.23
C LEU A 241 6.57 6.19 -21.11
N PRO A 242 6.64 4.85 -21.10
CA PRO A 242 6.00 4.01 -20.09
C PRO A 242 6.69 4.09 -18.71
N ILE A 243 7.91 4.64 -18.65
CA ILE A 243 8.71 4.84 -17.45
C ILE A 243 9.29 6.25 -17.44
N ASP A 244 9.43 6.84 -16.25
CA ASP A 244 10.04 8.16 -16.05
C ASP A 244 11.44 8.03 -15.41
N SER A 245 12.24 9.14 -15.53
CA SER A 245 13.60 9.20 -14.98
C SER A 245 13.62 9.04 -13.46
N GLY A 246 12.58 9.52 -12.76
CA GLY A 246 12.41 9.37 -11.33
C GLY A 246 12.13 7.92 -10.92
N GLN A 247 11.48 7.12 -11.78
CA GLN A 247 11.30 5.68 -11.53
C GLN A 247 12.62 4.95 -11.58
N VAL A 248 13.48 5.27 -12.54
CA VAL A 248 14.83 4.68 -12.65
C VAL A 248 15.72 5.09 -11.47
N GLU A 249 15.65 6.35 -11.04
CA GLU A 249 16.40 6.84 -9.87
C GLU A 249 15.99 6.08 -8.59
N ARG A 250 14.71 5.80 -8.42
CA ARG A 250 14.19 5.03 -7.27
C ARG A 250 14.68 3.58 -7.20
N LEU A 251 15.21 3.03 -8.30
CA LEU A 251 15.82 1.70 -8.29
C LEU A 251 17.17 1.66 -7.55
N ARG A 252 17.75 2.83 -7.23
CA ARG A 252 19.01 2.91 -6.46
C ARG A 252 18.80 2.87 -4.96
N GLU A 253 17.57 3.07 -4.50
CA GLU A 253 17.25 3.17 -3.08
C GLU A 253 16.88 1.79 -2.52
N ASP A 254 17.53 1.41 -1.42
CA ASP A 254 17.12 0.24 -0.66
C ASP A 254 15.79 0.50 0.06
N LYS A 255 14.91 -0.48 0.01
CA LYS A 255 13.57 -0.44 0.60
C LYS A 255 13.41 -1.62 1.56
N ALA A 256 14.32 -1.66 2.52
CA ALA A 256 14.38 -2.66 3.59
C ALA A 256 14.19 -1.95 4.93
N TYR A 257 13.23 -2.40 5.72
CA TYR A 257 12.82 -1.75 6.96
C TYR A 257 12.62 -2.79 8.06
N PRO A 258 13.06 -2.49 9.29
CA PRO A 258 12.79 -3.35 10.44
C PRO A 258 11.29 -3.33 10.79
N TYR A 259 10.79 -4.43 11.38
CA TYR A 259 9.41 -4.53 11.85
C TYR A 259 9.28 -5.20 13.22
N GLU A 260 10.37 -5.26 13.97
CA GLU A 260 10.41 -5.89 15.30
C GLU A 260 9.41 -5.25 16.27
N ASP A 261 9.22 -3.92 16.19
CA ASP A 261 8.21 -3.22 16.99
C ASP A 261 6.79 -3.67 16.62
N ALA A 262 6.49 -3.79 15.32
CA ALA A 262 5.21 -4.32 14.86
C ALA A 262 5.03 -5.79 15.24
N GLY A 263 6.08 -6.59 15.19
CA GLY A 263 6.08 -7.98 15.66
C GLY A 263 5.73 -8.09 17.14
N ARG A 264 6.40 -7.30 17.97
CA ARG A 264 6.22 -7.30 19.42
C ARG A 264 4.84 -6.77 19.85
N ASP A 265 4.44 -5.61 19.33
CA ASP A 265 3.25 -4.88 19.79
C ASP A 265 1.97 -5.38 19.12
N LEU A 266 2.03 -5.80 17.84
CA LEU A 266 0.88 -6.19 17.03
C LEU A 266 0.83 -7.69 16.71
N GLY A 267 1.87 -8.45 17.05
CA GLY A 267 1.99 -9.84 16.59
C GLY A 267 2.18 -9.95 15.07
N TYR A 268 2.72 -8.90 14.43
CA TYR A 268 2.91 -8.86 12.99
C TYR A 268 3.95 -9.88 12.53
N ALA A 269 3.53 -10.83 11.70
CA ALA A 269 4.36 -11.90 11.13
C ALA A 269 3.98 -12.09 9.65
N PRO A 270 4.56 -11.30 8.74
CA PRO A 270 4.24 -11.39 7.33
C PRO A 270 4.84 -12.66 6.70
N ARG A 271 4.17 -13.20 5.68
CA ARG A 271 4.66 -14.36 4.92
C ARG A 271 5.86 -14.01 4.05
N PRO A 272 6.74 -14.98 3.76
CA PRO A 272 7.82 -14.82 2.78
C PRO A 272 7.28 -14.47 1.39
N PHE A 273 8.06 -13.69 0.62
CA PHE A 273 7.66 -13.28 -0.73
C PHE A 273 7.35 -14.47 -1.65
N ARG A 274 8.10 -15.57 -1.51
CA ARG A 274 7.90 -16.79 -2.30
C ARG A 274 6.48 -17.34 -2.16
N GLU A 275 5.93 -17.33 -0.96
CA GLU A 275 4.57 -17.81 -0.70
C GLU A 275 3.52 -16.84 -1.27
N GLY A 276 3.68 -15.55 -0.99
CA GLY A 276 2.74 -14.54 -1.45
C GLY A 276 2.68 -14.41 -2.98
N VAL A 277 3.84 -14.51 -3.66
CA VAL A 277 3.88 -14.43 -5.13
C VAL A 277 3.24 -15.66 -5.79
N ALA A 278 3.35 -16.85 -5.18
CA ALA A 278 2.67 -18.05 -5.65
C ALA A 278 1.13 -17.89 -5.58
N LEU A 279 0.63 -17.33 -4.48
CA LEU A 279 -0.80 -17.00 -4.32
C LEU A 279 -1.27 -15.96 -5.36
N GLU A 280 -0.46 -14.94 -5.62
CA GLU A 280 -0.77 -13.94 -6.63
C GLU A 280 -0.80 -14.54 -8.05
N VAL A 281 0.15 -15.41 -8.39
CA VAL A 281 0.15 -16.12 -9.68
C VAL A 281 -1.12 -16.96 -9.82
N ALA A 282 -1.53 -17.71 -8.79
CA ALA A 282 -2.76 -18.47 -8.79
C ALA A 282 -3.98 -17.56 -9.03
N ARG A 283 -4.06 -16.44 -8.32
CA ARG A 283 -5.12 -15.46 -8.46
C ARG A 283 -5.16 -14.84 -9.87
N LEU A 284 -4.01 -14.47 -10.42
CA LEU A 284 -3.95 -13.88 -11.76
C LEU A 284 -4.31 -14.86 -12.87
N ARG A 285 -4.03 -16.17 -12.69
CA ARG A 285 -4.50 -17.23 -13.58
C ARG A 285 -6.02 -17.39 -13.51
N GLU A 286 -6.58 -17.41 -12.30
CA GLU A 286 -8.03 -17.50 -12.08
C GLU A 286 -8.80 -16.38 -12.79
N VAL A 287 -8.28 -15.15 -12.77
CA VAL A 287 -8.91 -14.01 -13.46
C VAL A 287 -8.47 -13.84 -14.92
N GLY A 288 -7.75 -14.80 -15.49
CA GLY A 288 -7.37 -14.81 -16.91
C GLY A 288 -6.32 -13.77 -17.30
N MET A 289 -5.52 -13.27 -16.37
CA MET A 289 -4.49 -12.25 -16.63
C MET A 289 -3.11 -12.83 -16.97
N LEU A 290 -2.89 -14.11 -16.69
CA LEU A 290 -1.69 -14.86 -17.05
C LEU A 290 -2.06 -16.01 -17.98
N ARG A 291 -1.09 -16.47 -18.78
CA ARG A 291 -1.22 -17.67 -19.59
C ARG A 291 -1.30 -18.91 -18.68
N LEU A 292 -2.06 -19.91 -19.13
CA LEU A 292 -2.14 -21.20 -18.44
C LEU A 292 -0.83 -21.97 -18.56
#